data_d834fd4371d05ac2c34f5744cff89f1f
#
_entry.id   d834fd4371d05ac2c34f5744cff89f1f
#
_cell.length_a   1.000
_cell.length_b   1.000
_cell.length_c   1.000
_cell.angle_alpha   90.00
_cell.angle_beta   90.00
_cell.angle_gamma   90.00
#
_symmetry.space_group_name_H-M   'P 1'
#
loop_
_entity.id
_entity.type
_entity.pdbx_description
1 polymer ?
#
loop_
_entity_poly.entity_id
_entity_poly.type
_entity_poly.pdbx_seq_one_letter_code
_entity_poly.pdbx_strand_id
1 'polypeptide(L)'
;MFKPFRNVITKTLPISHIVADKYHVIRQGIWTIRDIRINIFNADSSKNREFKRYWKVIQKNPKNLSEQEENIIDRLKGQNNIFAVSYDLIKRFYSLFDLTEITSFKEGLEQLITDLKEINIAKCDTLSSTLNSWFKEIVNIIEYGYNNGFVEGYNNKIKVIKRIGYGYRNYERFNKLMKIRLQV
;
A
#
# COMPACT_ATOMS: atom_id res chain seq x y z
N MET A 1 -0.01 4.77 7.29
CA MET A 1 -0.46 4.00 8.47
C MET A 1 -0.60 4.95 9.67
N PHE A 2 -1.59 4.73 10.54
CA PHE A 2 -1.98 5.74 11.54
C PHE A 2 -1.44 5.40 12.94
N LYS A 3 -0.34 6.03 13.35
CA LYS A 3 0.37 5.79 14.62
C LYS A 3 -0.52 5.92 15.89
N PRO A 4 -1.46 6.90 16.00
CA PRO A 4 -2.32 7.01 17.19
C PRO A 4 -3.14 5.76 17.48
N PHE A 5 -3.70 5.08 16.47
CA PHE A 5 -4.43 3.82 16.68
C PHE A 5 -3.54 2.72 17.25
N ARG A 6 -2.32 2.58 16.70
CA ARG A 6 -1.34 1.63 17.21
C ARG A 6 -1.08 1.84 18.70
N ASN A 7 -0.82 3.09 19.11
CA ASN A 7 -0.55 3.42 20.51
C ASN A 7 -1.74 3.13 21.44
N VAL A 8 -2.96 3.40 20.98
CA VAL A 8 -4.18 3.09 21.77
C VAL A 8 -4.32 1.58 21.92
N ILE A 9 -4.25 0.82 20.82
CA ILE A 9 -4.41 -0.65 20.86
C ILE A 9 -3.35 -1.28 21.77
N THR A 10 -2.09 -0.88 21.64
CA THR A 10 -1.00 -1.43 22.48
C THR A 10 -1.24 -1.16 23.97
N LYS A 11 -1.86 -0.03 24.32
CA LYS A 11 -2.16 0.31 25.72
C LYS A 11 -3.42 -0.39 26.27
N THR A 12 -4.45 -0.51 25.43
CA THR A 12 -5.78 -1.01 25.90
C THR A 12 -5.94 -2.52 25.70
N LEU A 13 -5.23 -3.09 24.73
CA LEU A 13 -5.30 -4.51 24.37
C LEU A 13 -3.89 -5.10 24.22
N PRO A 14 -3.10 -5.21 25.31
CA PRO A 14 -1.68 -5.55 25.25
C PRO A 14 -1.39 -6.96 24.72
N ILE A 15 -2.37 -7.86 24.75
CA ILE A 15 -2.25 -9.26 24.27
C ILE A 15 -2.61 -9.36 22.79
N SER A 16 -3.15 -8.30 22.16
CA SER A 16 -3.59 -8.35 20.76
C SER A 16 -2.44 -8.18 19.79
N HIS A 17 -2.53 -8.89 18.66
CA HIS A 17 -1.61 -8.74 17.55
C HIS A 17 -2.16 -7.71 16.56
N ILE A 18 -1.36 -6.69 16.24
CA ILE A 18 -1.73 -5.69 15.24
C ILE A 18 -1.25 -6.22 13.89
N VAL A 19 -2.16 -6.33 12.93
CA VAL A 19 -1.85 -6.71 11.55
C VAL A 19 -2.03 -5.50 10.66
N ALA A 20 -1.01 -5.18 9.84
CA ALA A 20 -1.14 -4.10 8.87
C ALA A 20 -2.06 -4.53 7.72
N ASP A 21 -2.80 -3.60 7.15
CA ASP A 21 -3.58 -3.87 5.94
C ASP A 21 -2.65 -3.94 4.73
N LYS A 22 -2.60 -5.12 4.07
CA LYS A 22 -1.75 -5.38 2.90
C LYS A 22 -1.94 -4.33 1.81
N TYR A 23 -3.18 -3.94 1.51
CA TYR A 23 -3.48 -2.93 0.50
C TYR A 23 -2.85 -1.57 0.85
N HIS A 24 -2.98 -1.15 2.10
CA HIS A 24 -2.41 0.11 2.57
C HIS A 24 -0.88 0.08 2.59
N VAL A 25 -0.27 -1.07 2.88
CA VAL A 25 1.19 -1.23 2.81
C VAL A 25 1.67 -1.12 1.37
N ILE A 26 1.09 -1.87 0.44
CA ILE A 26 1.43 -1.84 -1.00
C ILE A 26 1.24 -0.42 -1.57
N ARG A 27 0.21 0.28 -1.15
CA ARG A 27 -0.09 1.65 -1.58
C ARG A 27 1.03 2.65 -1.25
N GLN A 28 1.84 2.41 -0.21
CA GLN A 28 3.02 3.25 0.08
C GLN A 28 4.03 3.18 -1.07
N GLY A 29 4.28 1.99 -1.61
CA GLY A 29 5.13 1.83 -2.80
C GLY A 29 4.58 2.55 -4.04
N ILE A 30 3.27 2.44 -4.29
CA ILE A 30 2.61 3.17 -5.39
C ILE A 30 2.79 4.68 -5.24
N TRP A 31 2.62 5.21 -4.05
CA TRP A 31 2.82 6.65 -3.81
C TRP A 31 4.26 7.07 -3.99
N THR A 32 5.19 6.25 -3.54
CA THR A 32 6.63 6.53 -3.70
C THR A 32 7.00 6.65 -5.18
N ILE A 33 6.65 5.67 -6.01
CA ILE A 33 6.98 5.73 -7.45
C ILE A 33 6.23 6.85 -8.18
N ARG A 34 4.99 7.14 -7.77
CA ARG A 34 4.22 8.28 -8.28
C ARG A 34 4.95 9.61 -8.01
N ASP A 35 5.43 9.80 -6.79
CA ASP A 35 6.08 11.05 -6.38
C ASP A 35 7.43 11.20 -7.07
N ILE A 36 8.21 10.12 -7.21
CA ILE A 36 9.45 10.10 -7.98
C ILE A 36 9.18 10.50 -9.44
N ARG A 37 8.18 9.89 -10.07
CA ARG A 37 7.75 10.23 -11.43
C ARG A 37 7.38 11.70 -11.57
N ILE A 38 6.64 12.26 -10.60
CA ILE A 38 6.25 13.68 -10.61
C ILE A 38 7.48 14.57 -10.52
N ASN A 39 8.44 14.25 -9.66
CA ASN A 39 9.69 14.99 -9.52
C ASN A 39 10.51 14.98 -10.82
N ILE A 40 10.61 13.81 -11.47
CA ILE A 40 11.29 13.68 -12.76
C ILE A 40 10.60 14.53 -13.83
N PHE A 41 9.26 14.45 -13.93
CA PHE A 41 8.52 15.27 -14.89
C PHE A 41 8.70 16.76 -14.64
N ASN A 42 8.65 17.21 -13.40
CA ASN A 42 8.78 18.62 -13.04
C ASN A 42 10.20 19.17 -13.24
N ALA A 43 11.23 18.32 -13.17
CA ALA A 43 12.62 18.74 -13.39
C ALA A 43 12.86 19.22 -14.83
N ASP A 44 12.25 18.56 -15.83
CA ASP A 44 12.23 19.00 -17.22
C ASP A 44 10.97 18.46 -17.93
N SER A 45 9.91 19.24 -17.90
CA SER A 45 8.63 18.83 -18.46
C SER A 45 8.63 18.65 -19.98
N SER A 46 9.56 19.26 -20.68
CA SER A 46 9.70 19.15 -22.15
C SER A 46 10.31 17.80 -22.56
N LYS A 47 11.36 17.37 -21.87
CA LYS A 47 12.05 16.10 -22.11
C LYS A 47 11.31 14.91 -21.50
N ASN A 48 10.67 15.12 -20.33
CA ASN A 48 10.09 14.04 -19.52
C ASN A 48 8.58 13.86 -19.74
N ARG A 49 8.03 14.25 -20.91
CA ARG A 49 6.59 14.14 -21.24
C ARG A 49 6.04 12.73 -21.08
N GLU A 50 6.82 11.71 -21.38
CA GLU A 50 6.40 10.30 -21.31
C GLU A 50 6.10 9.88 -19.86
N PHE A 51 6.81 10.39 -18.86
CA PHE A 51 6.53 10.12 -17.46
C PHE A 51 5.13 10.61 -17.04
N LYS A 52 4.63 11.69 -17.64
CA LYS A 52 3.25 12.14 -17.45
C LYS A 52 2.27 11.31 -18.28
N ARG A 53 2.60 11.01 -19.54
CA ARG A 53 1.73 10.26 -20.46
C ARG A 53 1.42 8.86 -19.94
N TYR A 54 2.43 8.15 -19.45
CA TYR A 54 2.33 6.75 -19.04
C TYR A 54 2.16 6.55 -17.52
N TRP A 55 1.66 7.57 -16.81
CA TRP A 55 1.52 7.50 -15.36
C TRP A 55 0.67 6.32 -14.85
N LYS A 56 -0.37 5.90 -15.60
CA LYS A 56 -1.21 4.75 -15.26
C LYS A 56 -0.43 3.43 -15.36
N VAL A 57 0.42 3.30 -16.37
CA VAL A 57 1.30 2.14 -16.56
C VAL A 57 2.32 2.06 -15.42
N ILE A 58 2.96 3.18 -15.10
CA ILE A 58 3.96 3.27 -14.01
C ILE A 58 3.39 2.84 -12.65
N GLN A 59 2.12 3.15 -12.37
CA GLN A 59 1.47 2.82 -11.09
C GLN A 59 0.81 1.44 -11.07
N LYS A 60 0.77 0.75 -12.20
CA LYS A 60 0.17 -0.57 -12.31
C LYS A 60 1.02 -1.60 -11.56
N ASN A 61 0.36 -2.60 -10.98
CA ASN A 61 1.11 -3.72 -10.42
C ASN A 61 1.94 -4.38 -11.54
N PRO A 62 3.26 -4.55 -11.36
CA PRO A 62 4.14 -5.11 -12.39
C PRO A 62 3.67 -6.45 -12.98
N LYS A 63 3.02 -7.28 -12.16
CA LYS A 63 2.46 -8.56 -12.61
C LYS A 63 1.31 -8.45 -13.62
N ASN A 64 0.67 -7.29 -13.67
CA ASN A 64 -0.50 -7.04 -14.52
C ASN A 64 -0.13 -6.18 -15.75
N LEU A 65 1.16 -6.01 -16.02
CA LEU A 65 1.63 -5.33 -17.23
C LEU A 65 1.47 -6.25 -18.42
N SER A 66 1.03 -5.70 -19.55
CA SER A 66 1.14 -6.36 -20.85
C SER A 66 2.57 -6.19 -21.39
N GLU A 67 2.96 -7.01 -22.36
CA GLU A 67 4.27 -6.90 -23.05
C GLU A 67 4.53 -5.49 -23.59
N GLN A 68 3.51 -4.84 -24.14
CA GLN A 68 3.63 -3.46 -24.62
C GLN A 68 3.87 -2.47 -23.47
N GLU A 69 3.24 -2.70 -22.32
CA GLU A 69 3.43 -1.87 -21.13
C GLU A 69 4.81 -2.10 -20.50
N GLU A 70 5.31 -3.33 -20.51
CA GLU A 70 6.69 -3.64 -20.07
C GLU A 70 7.72 -2.91 -20.95
N ASN A 71 7.58 -2.95 -22.25
CA ASN A 71 8.43 -2.19 -23.19
C ASN A 71 8.41 -0.67 -22.91
N ILE A 72 7.25 -0.12 -22.50
CA ILE A 72 7.17 1.28 -22.08
C ILE A 72 7.98 1.52 -20.80
N ILE A 73 7.87 0.65 -19.81
CA ILE A 73 8.62 0.77 -18.56
C ILE A 73 10.13 0.69 -18.82
N ASP A 74 10.58 -0.27 -19.64
CA ASP A 74 12.00 -0.43 -19.96
C ASP A 74 12.57 0.79 -20.70
N ARG A 75 11.79 1.37 -21.60
CA ARG A 75 12.16 2.63 -22.24
C ARG A 75 12.27 3.78 -21.25
N LEU A 76 11.33 3.92 -20.32
CA LEU A 76 11.37 4.95 -19.28
C LEU A 76 12.55 4.75 -18.31
N LYS A 77 12.89 3.50 -17.99
CA LYS A 77 14.10 3.15 -17.22
C LYS A 77 15.37 3.58 -17.94
N GLY A 78 15.44 3.37 -19.25
CA GLY A 78 16.55 3.85 -20.09
C GLY A 78 16.69 5.37 -20.14
N GLN A 79 15.60 6.12 -19.95
CA GLN A 79 15.63 7.58 -19.96
C GLN A 79 16.10 8.19 -18.63
N ASN A 80 15.89 7.51 -17.50
CA ASN A 80 16.18 8.08 -16.19
C ASN A 80 16.59 7.01 -15.17
N ASN A 81 17.84 7.07 -14.73
CA ASN A 81 18.40 6.10 -13.78
C ASN A 81 17.73 6.12 -12.40
N ILE A 82 17.32 7.32 -11.91
CA ILE A 82 16.58 7.42 -10.63
C ILE A 82 15.27 6.65 -10.72
N PHE A 83 14.57 6.79 -11.85
CA PHE A 83 13.35 6.01 -12.10
C PHE A 83 13.64 4.52 -12.18
N ALA A 84 14.68 4.11 -12.91
CA ALA A 84 15.03 2.71 -13.12
C ALA A 84 15.26 2.00 -11.77
N VAL A 85 16.17 2.52 -10.96
CA VAL A 85 16.51 1.92 -9.66
C VAL A 85 15.31 1.91 -8.72
N SER A 86 14.57 3.02 -8.63
CA SER A 86 13.40 3.11 -7.76
C SER A 86 12.28 2.16 -8.18
N TYR A 87 12.05 2.03 -9.49
CA TYR A 87 11.02 1.14 -10.03
C TYR A 87 11.33 -0.33 -9.74
N ASP A 88 12.60 -0.75 -9.89
CA ASP A 88 13.02 -2.13 -9.61
C ASP A 88 12.87 -2.47 -8.12
N LEU A 89 13.20 -1.56 -7.22
CA LEU A 89 12.96 -1.75 -5.79
C LEU A 89 11.46 -1.84 -5.47
N ILE A 90 10.64 -0.99 -6.07
CA ILE A 90 9.18 -1.06 -5.89
C ILE A 90 8.61 -2.36 -6.50
N LYS A 91 9.11 -2.82 -7.64
CA LYS A 91 8.74 -4.13 -8.22
C LYS A 91 9.08 -5.27 -7.26
N ARG A 92 10.28 -5.26 -6.67
CA ARG A 92 10.69 -6.23 -5.64
C ARG A 92 9.80 -6.15 -4.40
N PHE A 93 9.44 -4.95 -3.95
CA PHE A 93 8.49 -4.77 -2.85
C PHE A 93 7.13 -5.44 -3.11
N TYR A 94 6.61 -5.36 -4.32
CA TYR A 94 5.36 -6.06 -4.67
C TYR A 94 5.54 -7.58 -4.59
N SER A 95 6.64 -8.12 -5.12
CA SER A 95 6.87 -9.56 -5.17
C SER A 95 7.09 -10.19 -3.79
N LEU A 96 7.50 -9.42 -2.77
CA LEU A 96 7.58 -9.93 -1.41
C LEU A 96 6.22 -10.48 -0.92
N PHE A 97 5.12 -9.83 -1.28
CA PHE A 97 3.78 -10.27 -0.86
C PHE A 97 3.26 -11.52 -1.58
N ASP A 98 4.05 -12.12 -2.44
CA ASP A 98 3.79 -13.45 -3.03
C ASP A 98 4.44 -14.57 -2.22
N LEU A 99 5.37 -14.23 -1.34
CA LEU A 99 5.98 -15.17 -0.43
C LEU A 99 4.97 -15.59 0.65
N THR A 100 4.93 -16.88 0.92
CA THR A 100 4.09 -17.47 1.97
C THR A 100 4.90 -17.88 3.20
N GLU A 101 6.21 -18.01 3.04
CA GLU A 101 7.12 -18.42 4.09
C GLU A 101 7.61 -17.17 4.85
N ILE A 102 7.42 -17.18 6.18
CA ILE A 102 7.64 -16.00 7.05
C ILE A 102 9.11 -15.58 7.09
N THR A 103 10.03 -16.54 7.14
CA THR A 103 11.46 -16.24 7.23
C THR A 103 11.95 -15.53 5.99
N SER A 104 11.63 -16.09 4.81
CA SER A 104 11.97 -15.49 3.51
C SER A 104 11.32 -14.11 3.33
N PHE A 105 10.10 -13.91 3.83
CA PHE A 105 9.44 -12.62 3.80
C PHE A 105 10.15 -11.59 4.69
N LYS A 106 10.53 -11.96 5.93
CA LYS A 106 11.25 -11.08 6.86
C LYS A 106 12.59 -10.65 6.28
N GLU A 107 13.41 -11.60 5.86
CA GLU A 107 14.72 -11.35 5.26
C GLU A 107 14.61 -10.46 4.02
N GLY A 108 13.65 -10.76 3.13
CA GLY A 108 13.41 -9.96 1.94
C GLY A 108 12.93 -8.52 2.26
N LEU A 109 12.14 -8.35 3.31
CA LEU A 109 11.67 -7.04 3.75
C LEU A 109 12.80 -6.22 4.40
N GLU A 110 13.64 -6.83 5.24
CA GLU A 110 14.81 -6.21 5.84
C GLU A 110 15.81 -5.74 4.79
N GLN A 111 16.11 -6.61 3.82
CA GLN A 111 17.00 -6.27 2.72
C GLN A 111 16.43 -5.13 1.87
N LEU A 112 15.12 -5.17 1.57
CA LEU A 112 14.47 -4.08 0.83
C LEU A 112 14.54 -2.74 1.56
N ILE A 113 14.33 -2.74 2.88
CA ILE A 113 14.42 -1.53 3.72
C ILE A 113 15.83 -0.94 3.65
N THR A 114 16.85 -1.79 3.70
CA THR A 114 18.27 -1.40 3.59
C THR A 114 18.54 -0.80 2.20
N ASP A 115 18.20 -1.50 1.15
CA ASP A 115 18.43 -1.06 -0.24
C ASP A 115 17.71 0.26 -0.57
N LEU A 116 16.47 0.43 -0.09
CA LEU A 116 15.72 1.68 -0.25
C LEU A 116 16.43 2.88 0.40
N LYS A 117 17.17 2.64 1.48
CA LYS A 117 17.94 3.68 2.17
C LYS A 117 19.26 3.97 1.47
N GLU A 118 19.95 2.93 0.96
CA GLU A 118 21.26 3.05 0.32
C GLU A 118 21.24 3.85 -0.98
N ILE A 119 20.12 3.83 -1.73
CA ILE A 119 20.02 4.57 -2.99
C ILE A 119 19.93 6.09 -2.82
N ASN A 120 19.79 6.58 -1.57
CA ASN A 120 19.80 8.00 -1.21
C ASN A 120 18.81 8.87 -2.03
N ILE A 121 17.60 8.34 -2.25
CA ILE A 121 16.48 9.05 -2.87
C ILE A 121 15.46 9.37 -1.78
N ALA A 122 15.21 10.65 -1.47
CA ALA A 122 14.40 11.10 -0.35
C ALA A 122 13.02 10.41 -0.23
N LYS A 123 12.38 10.06 -1.36
CA LYS A 123 11.09 9.33 -1.36
C LYS A 123 11.27 7.86 -0.99
N CYS A 124 12.38 7.25 -1.36
CA CYS A 124 12.72 5.89 -0.96
C CYS A 124 13.11 5.83 0.50
N ASP A 125 13.82 6.83 1.04
CA ASP A 125 14.13 6.96 2.47
C ASP A 125 12.86 7.05 3.30
N THR A 126 11.88 7.81 2.83
CA THR A 126 10.57 7.92 3.48
C THR A 126 9.85 6.58 3.51
N LEU A 127 9.87 5.83 2.39
CA LEU A 127 9.30 4.48 2.33
C LEU A 127 10.04 3.53 3.27
N SER A 128 11.37 3.48 3.21
CA SER A 128 12.23 2.68 4.09
C SER A 128 11.89 2.92 5.57
N SER A 129 11.85 4.18 5.99
CA SER A 129 11.51 4.58 7.36
C SER A 129 10.08 4.14 7.76
N THR A 130 9.14 4.21 6.82
CA THR A 130 7.77 3.76 7.05
C THR A 130 7.69 2.26 7.20
N LEU A 131 8.32 1.49 6.31
CA LEU A 131 8.35 0.02 6.37
C LEU A 131 9.03 -0.46 7.65
N ASN A 132 10.18 0.14 8.02
CA ASN A 132 10.88 -0.19 9.25
C ASN A 132 10.02 0.09 10.49
N SER A 133 9.35 1.25 10.56
CA SER A 133 8.47 1.61 11.68
C SER A 133 7.28 0.66 11.87
N TRP A 134 6.84 0.00 10.80
CA TRP A 134 5.70 -0.92 10.78
C TRP A 134 6.10 -2.36 10.48
N PHE A 135 7.37 -2.68 10.64
CA PHE A 135 7.95 -3.98 10.27
C PHE A 135 7.17 -5.16 10.87
N LYS A 136 6.97 -5.14 12.19
CA LYS A 136 6.26 -6.19 12.92
C LYS A 136 4.83 -6.39 12.39
N GLU A 137 4.09 -5.32 12.22
CA GLU A 137 2.70 -5.37 11.76
C GLU A 137 2.58 -5.78 10.29
N ILE A 138 3.62 -5.51 9.49
CA ILE A 138 3.71 -5.96 8.09
C ILE A 138 4.03 -7.46 8.04
N VAL A 139 4.95 -7.94 8.87
CA VAL A 139 5.24 -9.38 8.98
C VAL A 139 4.00 -10.16 9.41
N ASN A 140 3.23 -9.60 10.34
CA ASN A 140 1.99 -10.20 10.82
C ASN A 140 0.96 -10.43 9.69
N ILE A 141 1.06 -9.75 8.54
CA ILE A 141 0.20 -10.03 7.37
C ILE A 141 0.39 -11.47 6.89
N ILE A 142 1.63 -11.92 6.83
CA ILE A 142 1.97 -13.29 6.38
C ILE A 142 1.72 -14.28 7.51
N GLU A 143 2.11 -13.94 8.73
CA GLU A 143 2.00 -14.82 9.89
C GLU A 143 0.56 -15.20 10.22
N TYR A 144 -0.36 -14.23 10.18
CA TYR A 144 -1.76 -14.46 10.54
C TYR A 144 -2.70 -14.63 9.34
N GLY A 145 -2.28 -14.25 8.13
CA GLY A 145 -3.08 -14.39 6.91
C GLY A 145 -4.38 -13.57 6.88
N TYR A 146 -4.60 -12.67 7.84
CA TYR A 146 -5.83 -11.89 7.90
C TYR A 146 -5.84 -10.80 6.84
N ASN A 147 -6.98 -10.67 6.17
CA ASN A 147 -7.26 -9.55 5.29
C ASN A 147 -8.47 -8.74 5.80
N ASN A 148 -8.54 -7.49 5.40
CA ASN A 148 -9.58 -6.56 5.83
C ASN A 148 -10.90 -6.71 5.01
N GLY A 149 -10.96 -7.64 4.07
CA GLY A 149 -12.07 -7.78 3.12
C GLY A 149 -13.42 -8.04 3.80
N PHE A 150 -13.43 -8.85 4.88
CA PHE A 150 -14.64 -9.10 5.65
C PHE A 150 -15.17 -7.81 6.30
N VAL A 151 -14.31 -7.06 6.98
CA VAL A 151 -14.66 -5.79 7.63
C VAL A 151 -15.09 -4.74 6.61
N GLU A 152 -14.41 -4.67 5.47
CA GLU A 152 -14.81 -3.79 4.35
C GLU A 152 -16.17 -4.17 3.78
N GLY A 153 -16.45 -5.46 3.62
CA GLY A 153 -17.75 -5.96 3.20
C GLY A 153 -18.86 -5.52 4.14
N TYR A 154 -18.64 -5.65 5.46
CA TYR A 154 -19.59 -5.17 6.48
C TYR A 154 -19.75 -3.64 6.45
N ASN A 155 -18.65 -2.90 6.39
CA ASN A 155 -18.68 -1.45 6.30
C ASN A 155 -19.43 -0.97 5.05
N ASN A 156 -19.30 -1.66 3.92
CA ASN A 156 -20.05 -1.36 2.71
C ASN A 156 -21.55 -1.64 2.86
N LYS A 157 -21.92 -2.78 3.49
CA LYS A 157 -23.33 -3.04 3.84
C LYS A 157 -23.91 -1.94 4.73
N ILE A 158 -23.16 -1.51 5.75
CA ILE A 158 -23.55 -0.40 6.63
C ILE A 158 -23.79 0.90 5.85
N LYS A 159 -22.86 1.25 4.94
CA LYS A 159 -22.98 2.43 4.07
C LYS A 159 -24.21 2.35 3.17
N VAL A 160 -24.51 1.18 2.62
CA VAL A 160 -25.71 0.97 1.78
C VAL A 160 -26.99 1.14 2.60
N ILE A 161 -27.08 0.51 3.79
CA ILE A 161 -28.23 0.63 4.69
C ILE A 161 -28.46 2.10 5.08
N LYS A 162 -27.38 2.81 5.40
CA LYS A 162 -27.42 4.25 5.73
C LYS A 162 -27.92 5.09 4.55
N ARG A 163 -27.52 4.76 3.34
CA ARG A 163 -27.93 5.46 2.11
C ARG A 163 -29.42 5.22 1.78
N ILE A 164 -29.88 3.96 1.87
CA ILE A 164 -31.29 3.59 1.61
C ILE A 164 -32.22 4.25 2.62
N GLY A 165 -31.76 4.45 3.86
CA GLY A 165 -32.57 5.11 4.90
C GLY A 165 -32.64 6.64 4.78
N TYR A 166 -32.03 7.24 3.74
CA TYR A 166 -32.00 8.69 3.51
C TYR A 166 -31.59 9.52 4.74
N GLY A 167 -30.83 8.89 5.64
CA GLY A 167 -30.40 9.45 6.91
C GLY A 167 -31.27 9.01 8.09
N TYR A 168 -30.64 8.61 9.18
CA TYR A 168 -31.31 8.23 10.40
C TYR A 168 -31.11 9.33 11.46
N ARG A 169 -32.23 9.93 11.90
CA ARG A 169 -32.20 10.92 12.99
C ARG A 169 -32.08 10.27 14.37
N ASN A 170 -32.54 9.01 14.50
CA ASN A 170 -32.51 8.26 15.75
C ASN A 170 -31.45 7.14 15.68
N TYR A 171 -30.39 7.26 16.48
CA TYR A 171 -29.30 6.31 16.53
C TYR A 171 -29.75 4.91 17.00
N GLU A 172 -30.66 4.81 17.94
CA GLU A 172 -31.12 3.51 18.47
C GLU A 172 -31.89 2.72 17.40
N ARG A 173 -32.76 3.40 16.63
CA ARG A 173 -33.46 2.77 15.50
C ARG A 173 -32.49 2.32 14.43
N PHE A 174 -31.49 3.13 14.14
CA PHE A 174 -30.42 2.76 13.21
C PHE A 174 -29.66 1.53 13.70
N ASN A 175 -29.28 1.50 14.98
CA ASN A 175 -28.55 0.38 15.57
C ASN A 175 -29.37 -0.92 15.58
N LYS A 176 -30.65 -0.87 15.92
CA LYS A 176 -31.56 -2.00 15.82
C LYS A 176 -31.67 -2.54 14.39
N LEU A 177 -31.84 -1.64 13.40
CA LEU A 177 -31.90 -2.04 11.99
C LEU A 177 -30.57 -2.67 11.54
N MET A 178 -29.44 -2.13 11.97
CA MET A 178 -28.11 -2.67 11.67
C MET A 178 -27.97 -4.10 12.19
N LYS A 179 -28.36 -4.35 13.45
CA LYS A 179 -28.32 -5.69 14.04
C LYS A 179 -29.15 -6.69 13.24
N ILE A 180 -30.37 -6.30 12.86
CA ILE A 180 -31.27 -7.16 12.06
C ILE A 180 -30.70 -7.44 10.67
N ARG A 181 -30.20 -6.41 9.99
CA ARG A 181 -29.71 -6.51 8.59
C ARG A 181 -28.36 -7.17 8.45
N LEU A 182 -27.53 -7.11 9.49
CA LEU A 182 -26.22 -7.74 9.53
C LEU A 182 -26.23 -9.11 10.20
N GLN A 183 -27.35 -9.51 10.79
CA GLN A 183 -27.51 -10.77 11.55
C GLN A 183 -26.48 -10.90 12.69
N VAL A 184 -26.27 -9.79 13.42
CA VAL A 184 -25.35 -9.72 14.57
C VAL A 184 -26.14 -9.57 15.86
#